data_2751d59edc96f764e04d185b8ad0a526
#
_entry.id   2751d59edc96f764e04d185b8ad0a526
#
_cell.length_a   1.000
_cell.length_b   1.000
_cell.length_c   1.000
_cell.angle_alpha   90.00
_cell.angle_beta   90.00
_cell.angle_gamma   90.00
#
_symmetry.space_group_name_H-M   'P 1'
#
loop_
_entity.id
_entity.type
_entity.pdbx_description
1 polymer ?
#
loop_
_entity_poly.entity_id
_entity_poly.type
_entity_poly.pdbx_seq_one_letter_code
_entity_poly.pdbx_strand_id
1 'polypeptide(L)'
;MWQRMSFAITVVLLGFSGGVLALFVRGMHAGRGAVAGFCFVSALAVVQAWLVASEIAKARRLCGNIRNACYRGAQAKFRAVSLVGLCAIAGGLPLALIGAGSAAQGRFATVMLGGAVFSTIAALIVLPVLTARIAE
;
A
#
# COMPACT_ATOMS: atom_id res chain seq x y z
N MET A 1 -18.74 -4.04 7.94
CA MET A 1 -18.53 -2.80 7.20
C MET A 1 -17.46 -1.91 7.83
N TRP A 2 -17.57 -1.61 9.10
CA TRP A 2 -16.60 -0.80 9.86
C TRP A 2 -15.17 -1.36 9.86
N GLN A 3 -15.00 -2.67 9.97
CA GLN A 3 -13.69 -3.33 9.95
C GLN A 3 -12.92 -3.14 8.62
N ARG A 4 -13.66 -3.09 7.49
CA ARG A 4 -13.05 -2.84 6.18
C ARG A 4 -12.55 -1.41 6.05
N MET A 5 -13.31 -0.44 6.60
CA MET A 5 -12.91 0.96 6.61
C MET A 5 -11.70 1.21 7.50
N SER A 6 -11.68 0.61 8.69
CA SER A 6 -10.52 0.70 9.60
C SER A 6 -9.25 0.16 8.97
N PHE A 7 -9.35 -0.95 8.23
CA PHE A 7 -8.22 -1.54 7.52
C PHE A 7 -7.68 -0.62 6.42
N ALA A 8 -8.56 -0.08 5.57
CA ALA A 8 -8.18 0.84 4.51
C ALA A 8 -7.50 2.09 5.08
N ILE A 9 -8.04 2.66 6.15
CA ILE A 9 -7.47 3.84 6.83
C ILE A 9 -6.06 3.53 7.35
N THR A 10 -5.85 2.37 7.98
CA THR A 10 -4.54 1.99 8.51
C THR A 10 -3.49 1.86 7.42
N VAL A 11 -3.83 1.22 6.29
CA VAL A 11 -2.91 1.06 5.15
C VAL A 11 -2.59 2.42 4.50
N VAL A 12 -3.58 3.29 4.37
CA VAL A 12 -3.38 4.66 3.85
C VAL A 12 -2.47 5.46 4.77
N LEU A 13 -2.69 5.44 6.08
CA LEU A 13 -1.85 6.15 7.05
C LEU A 13 -0.40 5.65 7.02
N LEU A 14 -0.18 4.34 6.91
CA LEU A 14 1.16 3.76 6.79
C LEU A 14 1.81 4.13 5.44
N GLY A 15 1.06 4.19 4.34
CA GLY A 15 1.57 4.68 3.06
C GLY A 15 1.99 6.15 3.13
N PHE A 16 1.20 6.99 3.81
CA PHE A 16 1.55 8.38 4.05
C PHE A 16 2.83 8.54 4.87
N SER A 17 2.98 7.79 5.96
CA SER A 17 4.19 7.83 6.78
C SER A 17 5.44 7.45 5.99
N GLY A 18 5.34 6.45 5.10
CA GLY A 18 6.42 6.05 4.20
C GLY A 18 6.81 7.13 3.19
N GLY A 19 5.83 7.83 2.62
CA GLY A 19 6.07 8.95 1.71
C GLY A 19 6.75 10.14 2.40
N VAL A 20 6.32 10.48 3.61
CA VAL A 20 6.94 11.56 4.43
C VAL A 20 8.37 11.19 4.79
N LEU A 21 8.60 9.95 5.21
CA LEU A 21 9.92 9.45 5.59
C LEU A 21 10.89 9.48 4.40
N ALA A 22 10.43 9.10 3.20
CA ALA A 22 11.22 9.16 1.98
C ALA A 22 11.62 10.59 1.60
N LEU A 23 10.71 11.56 1.76
CA LEU A 23 11.01 12.99 1.55
C LEU A 23 12.05 13.49 2.56
N PHE A 24 11.92 13.09 3.83
CA PHE A 24 12.84 13.49 4.88
C PHE A 24 14.25 12.94 4.64
N VAL A 25 14.37 11.67 4.26
CA VAL A 25 15.66 11.03 3.95
C VAL A 25 16.38 11.72 2.78
N ARG A 26 15.63 12.19 1.78
CA ARG A 26 16.20 12.92 0.63
C ARG A 26 16.39 14.42 0.88
N GLY A 27 16.03 14.93 2.05
CA GLY A 27 16.16 16.35 2.39
C GLY A 27 15.36 17.29 1.48
N MET A 28 14.28 16.81 0.87
CA MET A 28 13.45 17.57 -0.05
C MET A 28 12.27 18.20 0.68
N HIS A 29 12.04 19.50 0.43
CA HIS A 29 10.88 20.19 0.96
C HIS A 29 9.59 19.73 0.26
N ALA A 30 8.49 19.65 1.02
CA ALA A 30 7.17 19.35 0.47
C ALA A 30 6.77 20.43 -0.55
N GLY A 31 6.56 20.02 -1.79
CA GLY A 31 6.14 20.89 -2.88
C GLY A 31 4.98 20.28 -3.65
N ARG A 32 4.54 20.96 -4.72
CA ARG A 32 3.40 20.50 -5.55
C ARG A 32 3.56 19.06 -6.05
N GLY A 33 4.77 18.62 -6.40
CA GLY A 33 5.04 17.24 -6.78
C GLY A 33 4.85 16.23 -5.67
N ALA A 34 5.16 16.60 -4.43
CA ALA A 34 4.94 15.72 -3.27
C ALA A 34 3.44 15.49 -3.02
N VAL A 35 2.61 16.52 -3.13
CA VAL A 35 1.14 16.40 -2.98
C VAL A 35 0.56 15.42 -4.01
N ALA A 36 0.96 15.53 -5.27
CA ALA A 36 0.54 14.59 -6.30
C ALA A 36 1.00 13.16 -5.99
N GLY A 37 2.22 12.98 -5.47
CA GLY A 37 2.72 11.69 -5.01
C GLY A 37 1.89 11.10 -3.87
N PHE A 38 1.49 11.89 -2.89
CA PHE A 38 0.62 11.44 -1.80
C PHE A 38 -0.78 11.04 -2.29
N CYS A 39 -1.36 11.78 -3.24
CA CYS A 39 -2.62 11.39 -3.86
C CYS A 39 -2.50 10.03 -4.58
N PHE A 40 -1.40 9.81 -5.29
CA PHE A 40 -1.14 8.54 -5.97
C PHE A 40 -0.98 7.38 -4.98
N VAL A 41 -0.19 7.57 -3.91
CA VAL A 41 0.01 6.55 -2.87
C VAL A 41 -1.30 6.21 -2.16
N SER A 42 -2.14 7.21 -1.86
CA SER A 42 -3.44 6.97 -1.23
C SER A 42 -4.38 6.17 -2.13
N ALA A 43 -4.44 6.49 -3.43
CA ALA A 43 -5.21 5.73 -4.40
C ALA A 43 -4.73 4.27 -4.50
N LEU A 44 -3.42 4.08 -4.56
CA LEU A 44 -2.78 2.75 -4.61
C LEU A 44 -3.09 1.93 -3.36
N ALA A 45 -3.02 2.54 -2.17
CA ALA A 45 -3.35 1.90 -0.90
C ALA A 45 -4.83 1.48 -0.83
N VAL A 46 -5.74 2.31 -1.34
CA VAL A 46 -7.18 1.97 -1.42
C VAL A 46 -7.42 0.79 -2.35
N VAL A 47 -6.78 0.76 -3.52
CA VAL A 47 -6.90 -0.37 -4.45
C VAL A 47 -6.37 -1.67 -3.83
N GLN A 48 -5.22 -1.62 -3.17
CA GLN A 48 -4.66 -2.78 -2.47
C GLN A 48 -5.60 -3.27 -1.35
N ALA A 49 -6.12 -2.36 -0.53
CA ALA A 49 -7.07 -2.69 0.53
C ALA A 49 -8.36 -3.32 -0.03
N TRP A 50 -8.87 -2.80 -1.15
CA TRP A 50 -10.05 -3.36 -1.83
C TRP A 50 -9.80 -4.78 -2.34
N LEU A 51 -8.68 -5.01 -3.01
CA LEU A 51 -8.31 -6.33 -3.55
C LEU A 51 -8.27 -7.37 -2.42
N VAL A 52 -7.63 -7.03 -1.32
CA VAL A 52 -7.53 -7.91 -0.17
C VAL A 52 -8.88 -8.16 0.49
N ALA A 53 -9.66 -7.11 0.72
CA ALA A 53 -10.98 -7.23 1.34
C ALA A 53 -11.94 -8.08 0.50
N SER A 54 -11.84 -8.00 -0.83
CA SER A 54 -12.68 -8.78 -1.74
C SER A 54 -12.40 -10.29 -1.65
N GLU A 55 -11.13 -10.68 -1.51
CA GLU A 55 -10.77 -12.10 -1.39
C GLU A 55 -11.11 -12.69 -0.02
N ILE A 56 -10.93 -11.93 1.04
CA ILE A 56 -11.37 -12.35 2.37
C ILE A 56 -12.89 -12.59 2.38
N ALA A 57 -13.65 -11.72 1.70
CA ALA A 57 -15.09 -11.88 1.58
C ALA A 57 -15.49 -13.14 0.80
N LYS A 58 -14.77 -13.48 -0.27
CA LYS A 58 -14.97 -14.72 -1.04
C LYS A 58 -14.59 -15.96 -0.22
N ALA A 59 -13.45 -15.92 0.44
CA ALA A 59 -12.96 -17.02 1.25
C ALA A 59 -13.90 -17.32 2.43
N ARG A 60 -14.53 -16.32 3.04
CA ARG A 60 -15.54 -16.49 4.08
C ARG A 60 -16.78 -17.26 3.61
N ARG A 61 -17.15 -17.14 2.35
CA ARG A 61 -18.31 -17.85 1.80
C ARG A 61 -18.00 -19.32 1.52
N LEU A 62 -16.73 -19.67 1.31
CA LEU A 62 -16.30 -21.02 0.92
C LEU A 62 -15.84 -21.88 2.10
N CYS A 63 -15.30 -21.27 3.14
CA CYS A 63 -14.77 -21.95 4.31
C CYS A 63 -15.60 -21.59 5.52
N GLY A 64 -16.25 -22.59 6.15
CA GLY A 64 -17.00 -22.42 7.39
C GLY A 64 -16.13 -22.00 8.60
N ASN A 65 -14.80 -22.03 8.47
CA ASN A 65 -13.85 -21.67 9.51
C ASN A 65 -13.11 -20.39 9.14
N ILE A 66 -13.37 -19.31 9.88
CA ILE A 66 -12.89 -17.94 9.60
C ILE A 66 -11.36 -17.87 9.51
N ARG A 67 -10.66 -18.62 10.37
CA ARG A 67 -9.20 -18.63 10.45
C ARG A 67 -8.54 -19.17 9.17
N ASN A 68 -9.03 -20.28 8.66
CA ASN A 68 -8.53 -20.91 7.43
C ASN A 68 -8.90 -20.09 6.18
N ALA A 69 -10.07 -19.46 6.18
CA ALA A 69 -10.51 -18.58 5.11
C ALA A 69 -9.62 -17.33 4.98
N CYS A 70 -9.25 -16.74 6.11
CA CYS A 70 -8.38 -15.56 6.13
C CYS A 70 -6.95 -15.89 5.66
N TYR A 71 -6.40 -17.02 6.10
CA TYR A 71 -5.08 -17.47 5.70
C TYR A 71 -4.99 -17.77 4.19
N ARG A 72 -5.94 -18.50 3.65
CA ARG A 72 -6.02 -18.81 2.21
C ARG A 72 -6.28 -17.56 1.36
N GLY A 73 -7.14 -16.67 1.81
CA GLY A 73 -7.42 -15.40 1.11
C GLY A 73 -6.19 -14.49 1.08
N ALA A 74 -5.43 -14.42 2.18
CA ALA A 74 -4.18 -13.67 2.25
C ALA A 74 -3.11 -14.25 1.32
N GLN A 75 -2.92 -15.57 1.31
CA GLN A 75 -1.97 -16.23 0.41
C GLN A 75 -2.32 -16.06 -1.06
N ALA A 76 -3.60 -16.17 -1.43
CA ALA A 76 -4.03 -16.04 -2.81
C ALA A 76 -3.75 -14.63 -3.38
N LYS A 77 -3.84 -13.60 -2.55
CA LYS A 77 -3.61 -12.21 -2.99
C LYS A 77 -2.21 -11.68 -2.72
N PHE A 78 -1.39 -12.40 -1.96
CA PHE A 78 0.00 -12.02 -1.73
C PHE A 78 0.74 -11.74 -3.04
N ARG A 79 0.59 -12.62 -4.04
CA ARG A 79 1.15 -12.41 -5.38
C ARG A 79 0.63 -11.14 -6.06
N ALA A 80 -0.68 -10.91 -6.01
CA ALA A 80 -1.27 -9.75 -6.68
C ALA A 80 -0.81 -8.43 -6.02
N VAL A 81 -0.82 -8.36 -4.69
CA VAL A 81 -0.37 -7.17 -3.95
C VAL A 81 1.12 -6.90 -4.14
N SER A 82 1.95 -7.94 -4.10
CA SER A 82 3.40 -7.80 -4.34
C SER A 82 3.72 -7.39 -5.77
N LEU A 83 2.99 -7.90 -6.78
CA LEU A 83 3.15 -7.48 -8.17
C LEU A 83 2.77 -6.02 -8.37
N VAL A 84 1.66 -5.56 -7.80
CA VAL A 84 1.24 -4.15 -7.88
C VAL A 84 2.29 -3.25 -7.23
N GLY A 85 2.82 -3.63 -6.06
CA GLY A 85 3.90 -2.89 -5.40
C GLY A 85 5.19 -2.85 -6.24
N LEU A 86 5.59 -3.99 -6.80
CA LEU A 86 6.76 -4.08 -7.69
C LEU A 86 6.60 -3.24 -8.96
N CYS A 87 5.43 -3.25 -9.60
CA CYS A 87 5.14 -2.41 -10.76
C CYS A 87 5.21 -0.92 -10.41
N ALA A 88 4.70 -0.53 -9.24
CA ALA A 88 4.77 0.86 -8.78
C ALA A 88 6.23 1.28 -8.53
N ILE A 89 7.04 0.42 -7.92
CA ILE A 89 8.47 0.66 -7.70
C ILE A 89 9.22 0.74 -9.04
N ALA A 90 9.00 -0.21 -9.93
CA ALA A 90 9.65 -0.25 -11.25
C ALA A 90 9.29 0.97 -12.11
N GLY A 91 8.03 1.43 -12.06
CA GLY A 91 7.60 2.65 -12.74
C GLY A 91 8.13 3.93 -12.12
N GLY A 92 8.30 3.97 -10.80
CA GLY A 92 8.84 5.11 -10.07
C GLY A 92 10.36 5.26 -10.17
N LEU A 93 11.09 4.15 -10.33
CA LEU A 93 12.56 4.14 -10.43
C LEU A 93 13.09 5.03 -11.58
N PRO A 94 12.66 4.87 -12.84
CA PRO A 94 13.15 5.71 -13.93
C PRO A 94 12.78 7.18 -13.72
N LEU A 95 11.60 7.47 -13.18
CA LEU A 95 11.21 8.85 -12.85
C LEU A 95 12.08 9.46 -11.75
N ALA A 96 12.51 8.69 -10.77
CA ALA A 96 13.39 9.14 -9.70
C ALA A 96 14.82 9.42 -10.20
N LEU A 97 15.29 8.64 -11.20
CA LEU A 97 16.63 8.77 -11.79
C LEU A 97 16.69 9.87 -12.85
N ILE A 98 15.69 9.94 -13.72
CA ILE A 98 15.62 10.90 -14.84
C ILE A 98 15.04 12.25 -14.37
N GLY A 99 14.27 12.28 -13.30
CA GLY A 99 13.60 13.46 -12.74
C GLY A 99 14.51 14.55 -12.19
N ALA A 100 15.83 14.44 -12.40
CA ALA A 100 16.79 15.51 -12.13
C ALA A 100 16.53 16.78 -12.97
N GLY A 101 15.72 16.68 -14.04
CA GLY A 101 15.38 17.81 -14.89
C GLY A 101 14.28 18.75 -14.35
N SER A 102 13.38 18.26 -13.49
CA SER A 102 12.40 19.10 -12.79
C SER A 102 12.24 18.68 -11.34
N ALA A 103 12.39 19.64 -10.44
CA ALA A 103 12.28 19.42 -8.99
C ALA A 103 10.91 18.82 -8.57
N ALA A 104 9.86 19.03 -9.34
CA ALA A 104 8.54 18.50 -9.07
C ALA A 104 8.44 16.99 -9.35
N GLN A 105 9.03 16.52 -10.46
CA GLN A 105 9.03 15.10 -10.84
C GLN A 105 9.87 14.26 -9.87
N GLY A 106 11.03 14.77 -9.46
CA GLY A 106 11.87 14.08 -8.48
C GLY A 106 11.18 13.90 -7.11
N ARG A 107 10.42 14.91 -6.67
CA ARG A 107 9.63 14.83 -5.43
C ARG A 107 8.47 13.84 -5.55
N PHE A 108 7.75 13.87 -6.66
CA PHE A 108 6.67 12.93 -6.96
C PHE A 108 7.18 11.48 -6.91
N ALA A 109 8.25 11.19 -7.64
CA ALA A 109 8.84 9.86 -7.70
C ALA A 109 9.34 9.36 -6.33
N THR A 110 9.93 10.25 -5.54
CA THR A 110 10.41 9.91 -4.18
C THR A 110 9.26 9.51 -3.26
N VAL A 111 8.18 10.29 -3.25
CA VAL A 111 6.98 9.97 -2.44
C VAL A 111 6.32 8.69 -2.94
N MET A 112 6.22 8.52 -4.26
CA MET A 112 5.65 7.33 -4.87
C MET A 112 6.42 6.06 -4.49
N LEU A 113 7.75 6.08 -4.58
CA LEU A 113 8.60 4.94 -4.22
C LEU A 113 8.51 4.63 -2.73
N GLY A 114 8.70 5.61 -1.85
CA GLY A 114 8.61 5.44 -0.42
C GLY A 114 7.23 4.95 0.01
N GLY A 115 6.18 5.59 -0.46
CA GLY A 115 4.80 5.20 -0.15
C GLY A 115 4.43 3.82 -0.68
N ALA A 116 4.87 3.45 -1.89
CA ALA A 116 4.61 2.13 -2.47
C ALA A 116 5.28 1.01 -1.66
N VAL A 117 6.54 1.18 -1.26
CA VAL A 117 7.25 0.20 -0.43
C VAL A 117 6.55 0.03 0.92
N PHE A 118 6.28 1.13 1.63
CA PHE A 118 5.64 1.07 2.94
C PHE A 118 4.20 0.55 2.87
N SER A 119 3.40 0.96 1.88
CA SER A 119 2.03 0.46 1.73
C SER A 119 2.01 -1.04 1.43
N THR A 120 2.96 -1.54 0.63
CA THR A 120 3.07 -2.96 0.32
C THR A 120 3.47 -3.76 1.56
N ILE A 121 4.47 -3.30 2.31
CA ILE A 121 4.89 -3.93 3.58
C ILE A 121 3.74 -3.90 4.59
N ALA A 122 3.06 -2.76 4.71
CA ALA A 122 1.91 -2.63 5.60
C ALA A 122 0.78 -3.58 5.22
N ALA A 123 0.44 -3.70 3.94
CA ALA A 123 -0.56 -4.64 3.48
C ALA A 123 -0.18 -6.09 3.80
N LEU A 124 1.09 -6.45 3.68
CA LEU A 124 1.59 -7.80 3.95
C LEU A 124 1.65 -8.15 5.45
N ILE A 125 1.97 -7.17 6.31
CA ILE A 125 2.09 -7.38 7.77
C ILE A 125 0.74 -7.22 8.45
N VAL A 126 0.01 -6.17 8.13
CA VAL A 126 -1.26 -5.83 8.80
C VAL A 126 -2.35 -6.85 8.47
N LEU A 127 -2.31 -7.43 7.28
CA LEU A 127 -3.27 -8.44 6.84
C LEU A 127 -3.30 -9.68 7.74
N PRO A 128 -2.19 -10.42 7.94
CA PRO A 128 -2.21 -11.62 8.77
C PRO A 128 -2.46 -11.30 10.25
N VAL A 129 -2.00 -10.14 10.73
CA VAL A 129 -2.18 -9.76 12.15
C VAL A 129 -3.63 -9.41 12.47
N LEU A 130 -4.31 -8.65 11.60
CA LEU A 130 -5.72 -8.31 11.78
C LEU A 130 -6.63 -9.53 11.63
N THR A 131 -6.30 -10.44 10.71
CA THR A 131 -7.07 -11.67 10.54
C THR A 131 -6.92 -12.61 11.73
N ALA A 132 -5.76 -12.66 12.37
CA ALA A 132 -5.56 -13.41 13.60
C ALA A 132 -6.37 -12.84 14.79
N ARG A 133 -6.46 -11.51 14.90
CA ARG A 133 -7.26 -10.84 15.96
C ARG A 133 -8.77 -10.99 15.78
N ILE A 134 -9.26 -11.12 14.56
CA ILE A 134 -10.70 -11.29 14.29
C ILE A 134 -11.13 -12.74 14.54
N ALA A 135 -10.19 -13.68 14.66
CA ALA A 135 -10.46 -15.09 14.93
C ALA A 135 -10.52 -15.43 16.44
N GLU A 136 -10.17 -14.48 17.33
CA GLU A 136 -10.42 -14.54 18.78
C GLU A 136 -11.78 -13.92 19.12
#